data_3f998ebf99891d837cc35b6c4dc61f70
#
_entry.id   3f998ebf99891d837cc35b6c4dc61f70
#
_cell.length_a   1.000
_cell.length_b   1.000
_cell.length_c   1.000
_cell.angle_alpha   90.00
_cell.angle_beta   90.00
_cell.angle_gamma   90.00
#
_symmetry.space_group_name_H-M   'P 1'
#
loop_
_entity.id
_entity.type
_entity.pdbx_description
1 polymer ?
#
loop_
_entity_poly.entity_id
_entity_poly.type
_entity_poly.pdbx_seq_one_letter_code
_entity_poly.pdbx_strand_id
1 'polypeptide(L)'
;TVFLWDLIQHGVDKLYMFVIIPLTLFLTITTYVTVQGMLGYPTDQIREGKFIVLSTAVKEPDWIFYWVAYPDQDEPIAYKFPYTEPEHVRQQELSGKMAEGELIQGELPDVDSNDGGKSILGQMEFYTFDFTSVISKTPQ
;
A
#
# COMPACT_ATOMS: atom_id res chain seq x y z
N THR A 1 -9.59 -5.18 31.58
CA THR A 1 -10.15 -4.42 32.72
C THR A 1 -10.40 -5.31 33.94
N VAL A 2 -10.98 -6.51 33.76
CA VAL A 2 -11.29 -7.44 34.87
C VAL A 2 -10.02 -7.97 35.54
N PHE A 3 -8.98 -8.30 34.78
CA PHE A 3 -7.71 -8.80 35.29
C PHE A 3 -6.97 -7.78 36.17
N LEU A 4 -7.00 -6.52 35.79
CA LEU A 4 -6.39 -5.42 36.57
C LEU A 4 -7.13 -5.17 37.88
N TRP A 5 -8.45 -5.31 37.88
CA TRP A 5 -9.31 -5.20 39.07
C TRP A 5 -9.05 -6.33 40.09
N ASP A 6 -8.91 -7.56 39.59
CA ASP A 6 -8.62 -8.73 40.39
C ASP A 6 -7.22 -8.64 41.05
N LEU A 7 -6.23 -8.13 40.33
CA LEU A 7 -4.87 -7.87 40.83
C LEU A 7 -4.84 -6.86 41.97
N ILE A 8 -5.68 -5.82 41.90
CA ILE A 8 -5.79 -4.80 42.95
C ILE A 8 -6.46 -5.33 44.19
N GLN A 9 -7.46 -6.22 44.06
CA GLN A 9 -8.22 -6.75 45.18
C GLN A 9 -7.49 -7.85 45.98
N HIS A 10 -6.57 -8.60 45.36
CA HIS A 10 -5.86 -9.71 45.99
C HIS A 10 -4.53 -9.34 46.64
N GLY A 11 -4.23 -8.06 46.84
CA GLY A 11 -3.09 -7.60 47.64
C GLY A 11 -1.72 -8.02 47.09
N VAL A 12 -1.58 -8.05 45.76
CA VAL A 12 -0.31 -8.33 45.11
C VAL A 12 0.69 -7.23 45.52
N ASP A 13 1.89 -7.66 45.92
CA ASP A 13 2.96 -6.74 46.33
C ASP A 13 3.11 -5.56 45.35
N LYS A 14 3.17 -4.36 45.89
CA LYS A 14 3.28 -3.11 45.10
C LYS A 14 4.41 -3.14 44.08
N LEU A 15 5.41 -3.99 44.33
CA LEU A 15 6.52 -4.23 43.42
C LEU A 15 6.06 -4.89 42.10
N TYR A 16 5.14 -5.87 42.18
CA TYR A 16 4.58 -6.51 40.98
C TYR A 16 3.75 -5.56 40.14
N MET A 17 2.96 -4.70 40.77
CA MET A 17 2.21 -3.68 40.03
C MET A 17 3.14 -2.69 39.31
N PHE A 18 4.24 -2.32 39.95
CA PHE A 18 5.21 -1.39 39.37
C PHE A 18 5.97 -1.98 38.18
N VAL A 19 6.09 -3.30 38.08
CA VAL A 19 6.73 -4.00 36.95
C VAL A 19 5.71 -4.37 35.87
N ILE A 20 4.55 -4.88 36.26
CA ILE A 20 3.54 -5.40 35.30
C ILE A 20 2.92 -4.28 34.47
N ILE A 21 2.63 -3.14 35.09
CA ILE A 21 2.01 -2.01 34.40
C ILE A 21 2.91 -1.47 33.26
N PRO A 22 4.18 -1.11 33.52
CA PRO A 22 5.04 -0.62 32.44
C PRO A 22 5.37 -1.72 31.41
N LEU A 23 5.47 -2.97 31.80
CA LEU A 23 5.69 -4.09 30.88
C LEU A 23 4.51 -4.26 29.91
N THR A 24 3.29 -4.23 30.43
CA THR A 24 2.06 -4.29 29.61
C THR A 24 1.93 -3.09 28.68
N LEU A 25 2.24 -1.90 29.18
CA LEU A 25 2.24 -0.68 28.34
C LEU A 25 3.28 -0.78 27.21
N PHE A 26 4.48 -1.22 27.53
CA PHE A 26 5.54 -1.42 26.54
C PHE A 26 5.14 -2.43 25.47
N LEU A 27 4.56 -3.56 25.85
CA LEU A 27 4.11 -4.63 24.96
C LEU A 27 2.98 -4.12 24.05
N THR A 28 2.05 -3.33 24.58
CA THR A 28 0.96 -2.72 23.83
C THR A 28 1.49 -1.73 22.78
N ILE A 29 2.43 -0.86 23.17
CA ILE A 29 3.04 0.12 22.25
C ILE A 29 3.82 -0.61 21.16
N THR A 30 4.61 -1.61 21.51
CA THR A 30 5.40 -2.39 20.54
C THR A 30 4.48 -3.09 19.54
N THR A 31 3.41 -3.74 20.01
CA THR A 31 2.43 -4.38 19.13
C THR A 31 1.77 -3.37 18.21
N TYR A 32 1.37 -2.22 18.72
CA TYR A 32 0.75 -1.16 17.92
C TYR A 32 1.68 -0.65 16.81
N VAL A 33 2.94 -0.36 17.14
CA VAL A 33 3.94 0.10 16.16
C VAL A 33 4.22 -0.97 15.11
N THR A 34 4.33 -2.24 15.52
CA THR A 34 4.55 -3.36 14.60
C THR A 34 3.39 -3.51 13.62
N VAL A 35 2.16 -3.49 14.12
CA VAL A 35 0.96 -3.60 13.27
C VAL A 35 0.86 -2.42 12.31
N GLN A 36 1.15 -1.20 12.77
CA GLN A 36 1.17 -0.03 11.88
C GLN A 36 2.25 -0.15 10.79
N GLY A 37 3.43 -0.66 11.14
CA GLY A 37 4.50 -0.89 10.17
C GLY A 37 4.14 -1.92 9.10
N MET A 38 3.35 -2.95 9.47
CA MET A 38 2.88 -3.97 8.52
C MET A 38 1.75 -3.50 7.60
N LEU A 39 0.91 -2.58 8.06
CA LEU A 39 -0.24 -2.10 7.29
C LEU A 39 0.15 -1.21 6.11
N GLY A 40 1.34 -0.56 6.14
CA GLY A 40 1.76 0.41 5.16
C GLY A 40 0.77 1.58 5.05
N TYR A 41 1.27 2.79 4.90
CA TYR A 41 0.40 3.93 4.63
C TYR A 41 0.39 4.25 3.13
N PRO A 42 -0.78 4.55 2.54
CA PRO A 42 -0.82 5.08 1.20
C PRO A 42 0.02 6.34 1.11
N THR A 43 0.96 6.37 0.19
CA THR A 43 1.83 7.53 -0.05
C THR A 43 1.41 8.26 -1.30
N ASP A 44 1.67 9.56 -1.34
CA ASP A 44 1.56 10.42 -2.52
C ASP A 44 2.93 10.65 -3.18
N GLN A 45 4.00 10.19 -2.52
CA GLN A 45 5.35 10.25 -3.06
C GLN A 45 5.59 9.07 -3.99
N ILE A 46 5.49 9.33 -5.29
CA ILE A 46 5.67 8.31 -6.30
C ILE A 46 7.16 8.16 -6.60
N ARG A 47 7.58 6.91 -6.67
CA ARG A 47 8.93 6.54 -7.06
C ARG A 47 8.98 6.32 -8.57
N GLU A 48 10.03 6.84 -9.18
CA GLU A 48 10.33 6.63 -10.59
C GLU A 48 10.59 5.16 -10.91
N GLY A 49 10.30 4.75 -12.13
CA GLY A 49 10.61 3.42 -12.63
C GLY A 49 9.39 2.60 -13.02
N LYS A 50 9.68 1.35 -13.37
CA LYS A 50 8.66 0.38 -13.79
C LYS A 50 8.08 -0.34 -12.59
N PHE A 51 6.77 -0.46 -12.57
CA PHE A 51 6.04 -1.16 -11.52
C PHE A 51 4.92 -2.01 -12.12
N ILE A 52 4.44 -2.97 -11.35
CA ILE A 52 3.29 -3.81 -11.70
C ILE A 52 2.12 -3.39 -10.84
N VAL A 53 0.97 -3.15 -11.46
CA VAL A 53 -0.27 -2.84 -10.73
C VAL A 53 -0.88 -4.14 -10.24
N LEU A 54 -0.99 -4.28 -8.92
CA LEU A 54 -1.58 -5.46 -8.27
C LEU A 54 -3.07 -5.31 -8.07
N SER A 55 -3.52 -4.11 -7.72
CA SER A 55 -4.92 -3.83 -7.44
C SER A 55 -5.19 -2.33 -7.52
N THR A 56 -6.44 -1.98 -7.76
CA THR A 56 -6.92 -0.60 -7.74
C THR A 56 -8.17 -0.50 -6.89
N ALA A 57 -8.37 0.62 -6.21
CA ALA A 57 -9.58 0.91 -5.44
C ALA A 57 -9.94 2.39 -5.56
N VAL A 58 -11.24 2.67 -5.59
CA VAL A 58 -11.78 4.03 -5.65
C VAL A 58 -12.57 4.32 -4.40
N LYS A 59 -12.34 5.48 -3.80
CA LYS A 59 -13.16 6.06 -2.75
C LYS A 59 -13.70 7.39 -3.24
N GLU A 60 -14.84 7.35 -3.87
CA GLU A 60 -15.54 8.57 -4.33
C GLU A 60 -16.00 9.45 -3.16
N PRO A 61 -15.96 10.76 -3.29
CA PRO A 61 -15.35 11.55 -4.35
C PRO A 61 -13.88 11.94 -4.05
N ASP A 62 -13.23 11.32 -3.09
CA ASP A 62 -12.00 11.81 -2.48
C ASP A 62 -10.72 11.29 -3.15
N TRP A 63 -10.60 9.96 -3.30
CA TRP A 63 -9.32 9.33 -3.60
C TRP A 63 -9.43 8.12 -4.52
N ILE A 64 -8.35 7.91 -5.31
CA ILE A 64 -8.08 6.67 -6.06
C ILE A 64 -6.80 6.07 -5.50
N PHE A 65 -6.81 4.77 -5.26
CA PHE A 65 -5.67 4.02 -4.74
C PHE A 65 -5.16 3.03 -5.78
N TYR A 66 -3.85 2.99 -5.95
CA TYR A 66 -3.15 1.99 -6.75
C TYR A 66 -2.21 1.21 -5.86
N TRP A 67 -2.35 -0.09 -5.84
CA TRP A 67 -1.41 -0.97 -5.16
C TRP A 67 -0.43 -1.52 -6.19
N VAL A 68 0.84 -1.20 -6.02
CA VAL A 68 1.88 -1.49 -6.99
C VAL A 68 3.04 -2.25 -6.37
N ALA A 69 3.69 -3.09 -7.16
CA ALA A 69 4.92 -3.78 -6.80
C ALA A 69 6.05 -3.35 -7.73
N TYR A 70 7.18 -3.03 -7.14
CA TYR A 70 8.42 -2.75 -7.87
C TYR A 70 9.28 -4.00 -7.91
N PRO A 71 9.93 -4.31 -9.06
CA PRO A 71 10.77 -5.50 -9.19
C PRO A 71 11.98 -5.54 -8.25
N ASP A 72 12.38 -4.38 -7.74
CA ASP A 72 13.51 -4.20 -6.84
C ASP A 72 13.13 -4.12 -5.35
N GLN A 73 11.84 -4.34 -5.03
CA GLN A 73 11.31 -4.31 -3.67
C GLN A 73 10.45 -5.54 -3.37
N ASP A 74 10.63 -6.09 -2.18
CA ASP A 74 9.84 -7.24 -1.73
C ASP A 74 8.44 -6.85 -1.26
N GLU A 75 8.25 -5.57 -0.89
CA GLU A 75 6.99 -5.08 -0.34
C GLU A 75 6.24 -4.20 -1.34
N PRO A 76 4.94 -4.44 -1.56
CA PRO A 76 4.12 -3.59 -2.41
C PRO A 76 3.84 -2.24 -1.74
N ILE A 77 3.69 -1.21 -2.56
CA ILE A 77 3.41 0.15 -2.12
C ILE A 77 1.99 0.54 -2.55
N ALA A 78 1.26 1.21 -1.66
CA ALA A 78 -0.02 1.81 -1.97
C ALA A 78 0.17 3.29 -2.31
N TYR A 79 -0.22 3.69 -3.51
CA TYR A 79 -0.27 5.08 -3.92
C TYR A 79 -1.68 5.65 -3.78
N LYS A 80 -1.76 6.89 -3.36
CA LYS A 80 -3.00 7.62 -3.16
C LYS A 80 -3.02 8.86 -4.05
N PHE A 81 -4.03 8.99 -4.88
CA PHE A 81 -4.23 10.12 -5.78
C PHE A 81 -5.57 10.79 -5.55
N PRO A 82 -5.68 12.10 -5.78
CA PRO A 82 -6.97 12.78 -5.72
C PRO A 82 -7.89 12.24 -6.82
N TYR A 83 -9.18 12.10 -6.48
CA TYR A 83 -10.20 11.69 -7.43
C TYR A 83 -10.36 12.74 -8.53
N THR A 84 -10.28 12.30 -9.77
CA THR A 84 -10.66 13.07 -10.95
C THR A 84 -11.41 12.17 -11.92
N GLU A 85 -12.39 12.72 -12.63
CA GLU A 85 -13.20 11.96 -13.60
C GLU A 85 -12.36 11.21 -14.65
N PRO A 86 -11.35 11.82 -15.29
CA PRO A 86 -10.49 11.12 -16.25
C PRO A 86 -9.73 9.93 -15.62
N GLU A 87 -9.29 10.08 -14.39
CA GLU A 87 -8.56 9.03 -13.67
C GLU A 87 -9.50 7.89 -13.23
N HIS A 88 -10.73 8.20 -12.88
CA HIS A 88 -11.72 7.18 -12.59
C HIS A 88 -12.01 6.31 -13.82
N VAL A 89 -12.21 6.92 -14.99
CA VAL A 89 -12.38 6.18 -16.26
C VAL A 89 -11.18 5.29 -16.55
N ARG A 90 -9.97 5.82 -16.40
CA ARG A 90 -8.72 5.06 -16.56
C ARG A 90 -8.66 3.88 -15.58
N GLN A 91 -8.98 4.11 -14.31
CA GLN A 91 -9.00 3.07 -13.28
C GLN A 91 -10.02 1.96 -13.63
N GLN A 92 -11.20 2.31 -14.12
CA GLN A 92 -12.21 1.33 -14.55
C GLN A 92 -11.68 0.47 -15.72
N GLU A 93 -11.02 1.08 -16.70
CA GLU A 93 -10.41 0.36 -17.83
C GLU A 93 -9.33 -0.61 -17.33
N LEU A 94 -8.42 -0.16 -16.46
CA LEU A 94 -7.36 -0.99 -15.87
C LEU A 94 -7.95 -2.13 -15.03
N SER A 95 -8.97 -1.84 -14.22
CA SER A 95 -9.66 -2.85 -13.42
C SER A 95 -10.34 -3.91 -14.30
N GLY A 96 -10.92 -3.51 -15.43
CA GLY A 96 -11.50 -4.42 -16.41
C GLY A 96 -10.46 -5.38 -16.99
N LYS A 97 -9.34 -4.85 -17.46
CA LYS A 97 -8.23 -5.66 -18.00
C LYS A 97 -7.64 -6.61 -16.95
N MET A 98 -7.48 -6.15 -15.71
CA MET A 98 -7.04 -7.04 -14.61
C MET A 98 -8.05 -8.15 -14.31
N ALA A 99 -9.35 -7.89 -14.42
CA ALA A 99 -10.39 -8.91 -14.26
C ALA A 99 -10.35 -9.96 -15.37
N GLU A 100 -9.86 -9.61 -16.55
CA GLU A 100 -9.61 -10.53 -17.68
C GLU A 100 -8.29 -11.34 -17.51
N GLY A 101 -7.55 -11.07 -16.43
CA GLY A 101 -6.29 -11.76 -16.12
C GLY A 101 -5.06 -11.13 -16.77
N GLU A 102 -5.17 -9.94 -17.32
CA GLU A 102 -4.05 -9.20 -17.86
C GLU A 102 -3.19 -8.59 -16.76
N LEU A 103 -1.89 -8.70 -16.88
CA LEU A 103 -0.95 -7.97 -16.02
C LEU A 103 -0.71 -6.57 -16.60
N ILE A 104 -0.90 -5.59 -15.74
CA ILE A 104 -0.69 -4.19 -16.09
C ILE A 104 0.63 -3.73 -15.51
N GLN A 105 1.52 -3.32 -16.38
CA GLN A 105 2.77 -2.67 -16.04
C GLN A 105 2.59 -1.17 -16.22
N GLY A 106 2.97 -0.41 -15.20
CA GLY A 106 3.06 1.04 -15.28
C GLY A 106 4.52 1.47 -15.32
N GLU A 107 4.77 2.58 -15.96
CA GLU A 107 6.07 3.26 -15.94
C GLU A 107 5.84 4.73 -15.61
N LEU A 108 6.58 5.23 -14.64
CA LEU A 108 6.66 6.65 -14.38
C LEU A 108 7.96 7.16 -15.00
N PRO A 109 7.88 8.05 -16.00
CA PRO A 109 9.07 8.69 -16.55
C PRO A 109 9.73 9.55 -15.46
N ASP A 110 11.05 9.73 -15.62
CA ASP A 110 11.84 10.62 -14.77
C ASP A 110 11.25 12.03 -14.82
N VAL A 111 10.56 12.43 -13.78
CA VAL A 111 9.94 13.74 -13.68
C VAL A 111 10.94 14.64 -12.98
N ASP A 112 11.58 15.51 -13.73
CA ASP A 112 12.31 16.64 -13.16
C ASP A 112 11.42 17.36 -12.14
N SER A 113 11.79 17.28 -10.88
CA SER A 113 11.05 17.76 -9.69
C SER A 113 10.76 19.28 -9.70
N ASN A 114 10.93 19.93 -10.85
CA ASN A 114 10.81 21.36 -11.02
C ASN A 114 9.50 21.81 -11.70
N ASP A 115 8.63 20.90 -12.10
CA ASP A 115 7.36 21.24 -12.74
C ASP A 115 6.20 21.17 -11.71
N GLY A 116 6.06 22.25 -10.96
CA GLY A 116 5.09 22.39 -9.89
C GLY A 116 3.67 22.07 -10.32
N GLY A 117 3.13 20.95 -9.85
CA GLY A 117 1.69 20.74 -9.75
C GLY A 117 0.97 20.18 -10.96
N LYS A 118 1.61 19.76 -12.02
CA LYS A 118 0.95 18.92 -13.04
C LYS A 118 0.73 17.53 -12.45
N SER A 119 -0.49 17.04 -12.57
CA SER A 119 -0.89 15.72 -12.12
C SER A 119 0.11 14.65 -12.60
N ILE A 120 0.91 14.15 -11.70
CA ILE A 120 1.89 13.07 -11.93
C ILE A 120 1.18 11.84 -12.55
N LEU A 121 -0.08 11.65 -12.22
CA LEU A 121 -0.96 10.64 -12.79
C LEU A 121 -1.13 10.75 -14.30
N GLY A 122 -1.21 11.98 -14.86
CA GLY A 122 -1.31 12.18 -16.30
C GLY A 122 -0.05 11.78 -17.07
N GLN A 123 1.06 11.54 -16.36
CA GLN A 123 2.34 11.13 -16.93
C GLN A 123 2.62 9.63 -16.79
N MET A 124 1.82 8.90 -16.00
CA MET A 124 1.95 7.46 -15.93
C MET A 124 1.46 6.81 -17.21
N GLU A 125 2.33 6.02 -17.82
CA GLU A 125 1.99 5.17 -18.94
C GLU A 125 1.74 3.75 -18.43
N PHE A 126 0.61 3.16 -18.84
CA PHE A 126 0.25 1.80 -18.50
C PHE A 126 0.32 0.92 -19.74
N TYR A 127 0.99 -0.21 -19.61
CA TYR A 127 1.14 -1.21 -20.67
C TYR A 127 0.54 -2.54 -20.21
N THR A 128 -0.20 -3.17 -21.08
CA THR A 128 -0.66 -4.55 -20.85
C THR A 128 0.46 -5.51 -21.22
N PHE A 129 0.81 -6.40 -20.30
CA PHE A 129 1.79 -7.44 -20.56
C PHE A 129 1.07 -8.73 -20.99
N ASP A 130 1.25 -9.10 -22.27
CA ASP A 130 0.72 -10.35 -22.80
C ASP A 130 1.71 -11.50 -22.58
N PHE A 131 1.41 -12.38 -21.63
CA PHE A 131 2.21 -13.56 -21.34
C PHE A 131 2.23 -14.59 -22.48
N THR A 132 1.24 -14.62 -23.35
CA THR A 132 1.18 -15.55 -24.46
C THR A 132 2.35 -15.40 -25.42
N SER A 133 2.87 -14.18 -25.53
CA SER A 133 4.04 -13.89 -26.38
C SER A 133 5.37 -14.44 -25.81
N VAL A 134 5.44 -14.65 -24.51
CA VAL A 134 6.64 -15.17 -23.83
C VAL A 134 6.70 -16.70 -23.87
N ILE A 135 5.55 -17.34 -23.75
CA ILE A 135 5.46 -18.82 -23.74
C ILE A 135 5.69 -19.40 -25.14
N SER A 136 5.40 -18.63 -26.20
CA SER A 136 5.58 -19.10 -27.59
C SER A 136 7.04 -19.16 -28.08
N LYS A 137 8.01 -18.72 -27.27
CA LYS A 137 9.45 -18.73 -27.57
C LYS A 137 10.21 -19.90 -26.95
N THR A 138 9.59 -21.05 -26.75
CA THR A 138 10.35 -22.26 -26.43
C THR A 138 10.98 -22.78 -27.76
N PRO A 139 12.30 -22.72 -27.91
CA PRO A 139 12.94 -23.26 -29.12
C PRO A 139 12.81 -24.79 -29.12
N GLN A 140 12.40 -25.34 -30.27
CA GLN A 140 12.47 -26.76 -30.56
C GLN A 140 13.94 -27.18 -30.69
#